data_e590160308d1f161dd98db8142391390
#
_entry.id   e590160308d1f161dd98db8142391390
#
_cell.length_a   1.000
_cell.length_b   1.000
_cell.length_c   1.000
_cell.angle_alpha   90.00
_cell.angle_beta   90.00
_cell.angle_gamma   90.00
#
_symmetry.space_group_name_H-M   'P 1'
#
loop_
_entity.id
_entity.type
_entity.pdbx_description
1 polymer ?
#
loop_
_entity_poly.entity_id
_entity_poly.type
_entity_poly.pdbx_seq_one_letter_code
_entity_poly.pdbx_strand_id
1 'polypeptide(L)'
;DFILVFSHDEVVHGKGSMIGKMPGEELETKAANLRAAYGFMMSHPGKKLLFMGQEFAQVHEWNENAELDWEITEQPVHKQMQEYVKSLNEIYVNYPALHQMDYEPEGFEWVNCTDSEESIVVFLRRTKKKEETLLIVCNFDTVLHEKFRVGVPFAGKYKEISNSDAESYGGEGRTNPRAKSSKKAEKDERPDSIEITVAPLSVMIFTCTPVEEKVVKKASGAKTTAAKTTAAKTAGVKAAGTKAAVKKAPAKKTAVTKAVEVKAEAETIEDKKPEAQKMVEVKAEAEKIEDRK
;
A
#
# COMPACT_ATOMS: atom_id res chain seq x y z
N ASP A 1 -6.08 -3.90 10.51
CA ASP A 1 -5.24 -4.13 9.32
C ASP A 1 -4.26 -2.99 9.11
N PHE A 2 -3.41 -2.69 10.12
CA PHE A 2 -2.42 -1.64 10.05
C PHE A 2 -1.02 -2.25 9.91
N ILE A 3 -0.12 -1.55 9.20
CA ILE A 3 1.29 -1.90 9.18
C ILE A 3 1.94 -1.39 10.46
N LEU A 4 2.85 -2.18 11.02
CA LEU A 4 3.71 -1.76 12.12
C LEU A 4 4.63 -0.64 11.63
N VAL A 5 4.74 0.42 12.42
CA VAL A 5 5.62 1.55 12.16
C VAL A 5 7.07 1.21 12.49
N PHE A 6 8.04 1.96 11.93
CA PHE A 6 9.46 1.79 12.23
C PHE A 6 9.81 2.53 13.54
N SER A 7 9.75 1.81 14.65
CA SER A 7 10.01 2.33 15.99
C SER A 7 11.48 2.16 16.40
N HIS A 8 11.78 2.46 17.68
CA HIS A 8 13.09 2.17 18.26
C HIS A 8 13.42 0.68 18.27
N ASP A 9 12.39 -0.19 18.34
CA ASP A 9 12.57 -1.63 18.38
C ASP A 9 13.33 -2.21 17.18
N GLU A 10 13.32 -1.52 16.06
CA GLU A 10 14.05 -1.94 14.87
C GLU A 10 15.53 -1.56 14.88
N VAL A 11 15.95 -0.63 15.75
CA VAL A 11 17.28 -0.01 15.68
C VAL A 11 18.05 0.02 17.01
N VAL A 12 17.71 -0.87 17.94
CA VAL A 12 18.37 -0.98 19.27
C VAL A 12 18.75 -2.42 19.57
N HIS A 13 19.59 -2.62 20.58
CA HIS A 13 19.97 -3.91 21.13
C HIS A 13 20.64 -4.86 20.14
N GLY A 14 21.58 -4.35 19.33
CA GLY A 14 22.35 -5.12 18.35
C GLY A 14 21.59 -5.44 17.07
N LYS A 15 20.46 -4.78 16.81
CA LYS A 15 19.69 -4.95 15.57
C LYS A 15 20.25 -4.14 14.39
N GLY A 16 21.17 -3.22 14.65
CA GLY A 16 21.74 -2.31 13.66
C GLY A 16 20.77 -1.22 13.19
N SER A 17 21.17 -0.45 12.19
CA SER A 17 20.33 0.59 11.60
C SER A 17 19.34 0.05 10.57
N MET A 18 18.31 0.84 10.22
CA MET A 18 17.36 0.44 9.18
C MET A 18 18.03 0.21 7.83
N ILE A 19 18.90 1.13 7.40
CA ILE A 19 19.61 0.98 6.11
C ILE A 19 20.60 -0.18 6.15
N GLY A 20 21.24 -0.41 7.30
CA GLY A 20 22.22 -1.50 7.48
C GLY A 20 21.64 -2.88 7.23
N LYS A 21 20.38 -3.10 7.57
CA LYS A 21 19.68 -4.39 7.40
C LYS A 21 18.91 -4.54 6.08
N MET A 22 18.86 -3.49 5.24
CA MET A 22 18.23 -3.61 3.92
C MET A 22 19.02 -4.55 3.01
N PRO A 23 18.33 -5.33 2.15
CA PRO A 23 18.97 -6.18 1.16
C PRO A 23 19.86 -5.38 0.19
N GLY A 24 20.90 -6.04 -0.32
CA GLY A 24 21.86 -5.47 -1.25
C GLY A 24 23.25 -5.27 -0.63
N GLU A 25 24.26 -5.20 -1.48
CA GLU A 25 25.66 -4.94 -1.06
C GLU A 25 25.96 -3.45 -1.07
N GLU A 26 25.56 -2.75 -2.15
CA GLU A 26 25.80 -1.34 -2.34
C GLU A 26 24.80 -0.48 -1.55
N LEU A 27 25.27 0.68 -1.07
CA LEU A 27 24.47 1.60 -0.26
C LEU A 27 23.25 2.12 -1.04
N GLU A 28 23.39 2.35 -2.34
CA GLU A 28 22.33 2.80 -3.24
C GLU A 28 21.19 1.77 -3.35
N THR A 29 21.54 0.49 -3.43
CA THR A 29 20.56 -0.62 -3.45
C THR A 29 19.83 -0.74 -2.12
N LYS A 30 20.55 -0.63 -1.01
CA LYS A 30 19.96 -0.57 0.33
C LYS A 30 19.02 0.62 0.49
N ALA A 31 19.43 1.79 -0.02
CA ALA A 31 18.60 2.99 -0.01
C ALA A 31 17.34 2.83 -0.88
N ALA A 32 17.41 2.16 -2.03
CA ALA A 32 16.23 1.86 -2.86
C ALA A 32 15.22 0.99 -2.10
N ASN A 33 15.68 -0.09 -1.46
CA ASN A 33 14.85 -0.94 -0.59
C ASN A 33 14.22 -0.13 0.56
N LEU A 34 15.00 0.73 1.21
CA LEU A 34 14.51 1.54 2.32
C LEU A 34 13.48 2.57 1.85
N ARG A 35 13.69 3.21 0.68
CA ARG A 35 12.68 4.09 0.07
C ARG A 35 11.38 3.35 -0.24
N ALA A 36 11.47 2.13 -0.77
CA ALA A 36 10.28 1.29 -1.02
C ALA A 36 9.54 0.97 0.29
N ALA A 37 10.27 0.60 1.34
CA ALA A 37 9.69 0.33 2.66
C ALA A 37 8.99 1.57 3.26
N TYR A 38 9.62 2.74 3.19
CA TYR A 38 9.03 4.00 3.66
C TYR A 38 7.83 4.43 2.83
N GLY A 39 7.90 4.35 1.52
CA GLY A 39 6.78 4.66 0.63
C GLY A 39 5.58 3.77 0.90
N PHE A 40 5.80 2.47 1.12
CA PHE A 40 4.74 1.53 1.46
C PHE A 40 4.12 1.86 2.82
N MET A 41 4.93 2.05 3.89
CA MET A 41 4.43 2.44 5.20
C MET A 41 3.63 3.75 5.15
N MET A 42 4.14 4.78 4.48
CA MET A 42 3.49 6.08 4.39
C MET A 42 2.17 6.05 3.61
N SER A 43 2.04 5.14 2.65
CA SER A 43 0.83 4.99 1.83
C SER A 43 -0.22 4.05 2.43
N HIS A 44 0.17 3.07 3.26
CA HIS A 44 -0.72 2.10 3.89
C HIS A 44 -1.54 2.75 5.02
N PRO A 45 -2.74 2.27 5.40
CA PRO A 45 -3.48 2.79 6.55
C PRO A 45 -2.70 2.76 7.86
N GLY A 46 -2.99 3.69 8.75
CA GLY A 46 -2.41 3.80 10.09
C GLY A 46 -1.51 5.02 10.27
N LYS A 47 -1.17 5.32 11.51
CA LYS A 47 -0.28 6.43 11.85
C LYS A 47 1.16 6.12 11.44
N LYS A 48 1.92 7.18 11.17
CA LYS A 48 3.29 7.10 10.64
C LYS A 48 4.28 7.39 11.77
N LEU A 49 5.36 6.63 11.77
CA LEU A 49 6.48 6.86 12.68
C LEU A 49 7.77 6.44 11.98
N LEU A 50 8.76 7.31 12.00
CA LEU A 50 10.17 7.01 11.82
C LEU A 50 10.88 7.41 13.10
N PHE A 51 11.76 6.55 13.61
CA PHE A 51 12.50 6.82 14.82
C PHE A 51 13.84 7.48 14.47
N MET A 52 14.30 8.37 15.29
CA MET A 52 15.51 9.20 15.30
C MET A 52 16.62 8.75 14.33
N GLY A 53 16.91 9.56 13.32
CA GLY A 53 17.93 9.29 12.30
C GLY A 53 17.45 8.42 11.13
N GLN A 54 16.30 7.78 11.22
CA GLN A 54 15.76 6.97 10.11
C GLN A 54 15.38 7.83 8.90
N GLU A 55 14.99 9.10 9.12
CA GLU A 55 14.60 10.04 8.08
C GLU A 55 15.74 10.40 7.11
N PHE A 56 16.99 10.25 7.54
CA PHE A 56 18.16 10.41 6.67
C PHE A 56 18.99 9.11 6.54
N ALA A 57 18.38 7.97 6.91
CA ALA A 57 19.01 6.64 6.81
C ALA A 57 20.33 6.54 7.60
N GLN A 58 20.34 6.92 8.88
CA GLN A 58 21.50 6.79 9.77
C GLN A 58 22.12 5.40 9.65
N VAL A 59 23.44 5.33 9.57
CA VAL A 59 24.19 4.08 9.35
C VAL A 59 24.42 3.30 10.64
N HIS A 60 24.68 4.00 11.73
CA HIS A 60 24.89 3.36 13.03
C HIS A 60 23.57 3.02 13.72
N GLU A 61 23.59 1.97 14.52
CA GLU A 61 22.51 1.66 15.45
C GLU A 61 22.27 2.87 16.37
N TRP A 62 21.00 3.13 16.71
CA TRP A 62 20.69 4.20 17.64
C TRP A 62 21.30 3.96 19.03
N ASN A 63 21.90 5.00 19.58
CA ASN A 63 22.58 4.97 20.88
C ASN A 63 22.16 6.20 21.70
N GLU A 64 21.54 5.97 22.87
CA GLU A 64 21.11 7.04 23.76
C GLU A 64 22.24 7.88 24.35
N ASN A 65 23.49 7.39 24.30
CA ASN A 65 24.67 8.08 24.82
C ASN A 65 25.45 8.84 23.74
N ALA A 66 24.96 8.89 22.51
CA ALA A 66 25.61 9.56 21.38
C ALA A 66 24.62 10.44 20.63
N GLU A 67 25.14 11.44 19.94
CA GLU A 67 24.39 12.22 18.96
C GLU A 67 24.08 11.37 17.73
N LEU A 68 23.07 11.79 16.96
CA LEU A 68 22.82 11.23 15.62
C LEU A 68 23.97 11.63 14.67
N ASP A 69 24.17 10.83 13.62
CA ASP A 69 25.25 11.01 12.63
C ASP A 69 24.95 12.18 11.68
N TRP A 70 24.79 13.40 12.20
CA TRP A 70 24.37 14.58 11.42
C TRP A 70 25.31 14.89 10.25
N GLU A 71 26.60 14.58 10.37
CA GLU A 71 27.61 14.82 9.32
C GLU A 71 27.34 14.02 8.03
N ILE A 72 26.67 12.88 8.10
CA ILE A 72 26.36 12.09 6.90
C ILE A 72 25.25 12.71 6.06
N THR A 73 24.45 13.63 6.60
CA THR A 73 23.33 14.28 5.88
C THR A 73 23.80 15.10 4.67
N GLU A 74 25.06 15.47 4.59
CA GLU A 74 25.66 16.12 3.42
C GLU A 74 26.04 15.13 2.30
N GLN A 75 26.11 13.83 2.60
CA GLN A 75 26.41 12.81 1.60
C GLN A 75 25.18 12.55 0.71
N PRO A 76 25.36 12.30 -0.60
CA PRO A 76 24.27 12.24 -1.55
C PRO A 76 23.12 11.30 -1.14
N VAL A 77 23.41 10.05 -0.77
CA VAL A 77 22.39 9.03 -0.43
C VAL A 77 21.54 9.46 0.75
N HIS A 78 22.16 10.00 1.79
CA HIS A 78 21.48 10.42 3.03
C HIS A 78 20.66 11.68 2.81
N LYS A 79 21.19 12.64 2.08
CA LYS A 79 20.48 13.86 1.68
C LYS A 79 19.26 13.55 0.81
N GLN A 80 19.41 12.67 -0.17
CA GLN A 80 18.34 12.23 -1.05
C GLN A 80 17.25 11.44 -0.29
N MET A 81 17.64 10.64 0.70
CA MET A 81 16.67 9.98 1.59
C MET A 81 15.88 10.99 2.41
N GLN A 82 16.53 12.01 2.95
CA GLN A 82 15.88 13.08 3.71
C GLN A 82 14.87 13.85 2.84
N GLU A 83 15.25 14.19 1.59
CA GLU A 83 14.33 14.82 0.64
C GLU A 83 13.14 13.91 0.28
N TYR A 84 13.37 12.59 0.18
CA TYR A 84 12.28 11.64 -0.04
C TYR A 84 11.30 11.61 1.13
N VAL A 85 11.79 11.49 2.36
CA VAL A 85 10.95 11.49 3.58
C VAL A 85 10.21 12.80 3.73
N LYS A 86 10.84 13.94 3.44
CA LYS A 86 10.18 15.24 3.40
C LYS A 86 9.03 15.27 2.40
N SER A 87 9.27 14.79 1.17
CA SER A 87 8.23 14.68 0.14
C SER A 87 7.08 13.77 0.57
N LEU A 88 7.36 12.63 1.20
CA LEU A 88 6.33 11.73 1.74
C LEU A 88 5.47 12.41 2.81
N ASN A 89 6.08 13.19 3.71
CA ASN A 89 5.36 13.97 4.71
C ASN A 89 4.46 15.04 4.06
N GLU A 90 4.94 15.74 3.05
CA GLU A 90 4.15 16.72 2.29
C GLU A 90 2.95 16.04 1.61
N ILE A 91 3.16 14.89 0.97
CA ILE A 91 2.10 14.10 0.36
C ILE A 91 1.09 13.63 1.41
N TYR A 92 1.55 13.11 2.54
CA TYR A 92 0.68 12.66 3.62
C TYR A 92 -0.26 13.76 4.13
N VAL A 93 0.26 14.98 4.31
CA VAL A 93 -0.51 16.14 4.78
C VAL A 93 -1.48 16.64 3.70
N ASN A 94 -1.06 16.68 2.43
CA ASN A 94 -1.82 17.31 1.35
C ASN A 94 -2.88 16.39 0.72
N TYR A 95 -2.78 15.06 0.90
CA TYR A 95 -3.72 14.12 0.31
C TYR A 95 -4.58 13.42 1.38
N PRO A 96 -5.82 13.89 1.61
CA PRO A 96 -6.71 13.35 2.64
C PRO A 96 -6.93 11.85 2.59
N ALA A 97 -6.84 11.24 1.41
CA ALA A 97 -6.95 9.80 1.23
C ALA A 97 -5.94 8.99 2.08
N LEU A 98 -4.81 9.57 2.45
CA LEU A 98 -3.76 8.88 3.22
C LEU A 98 -4.01 8.84 4.74
N HIS A 99 -4.98 9.64 5.25
CA HIS A 99 -5.19 9.72 6.71
C HIS A 99 -6.64 9.90 7.16
N GLN A 100 -7.56 10.36 6.27
CA GLN A 100 -8.91 10.74 6.69
C GLN A 100 -9.79 9.53 7.04
N MET A 101 -9.60 8.42 6.33
CA MET A 101 -10.40 7.19 6.50
C MET A 101 -9.54 5.98 6.89
N ASP A 102 -8.51 6.19 7.72
CA ASP A 102 -7.62 5.11 8.16
C ASP A 102 -8.32 4.00 8.93
N TYR A 103 -9.40 4.32 9.63
CA TYR A 103 -10.15 3.37 10.47
C TYR A 103 -11.46 2.88 9.82
N GLU A 104 -11.74 3.32 8.59
CA GLU A 104 -12.92 2.93 7.84
C GLU A 104 -12.51 1.93 6.73
N PRO A 105 -13.18 0.77 6.58
CA PRO A 105 -12.84 -0.22 5.55
C PRO A 105 -12.85 0.36 4.13
N GLU A 106 -13.73 1.32 3.87
CA GLU A 106 -13.89 1.97 2.58
C GLU A 106 -12.69 2.86 2.20
N GLY A 107 -11.85 3.23 3.18
CA GLY A 107 -10.64 4.04 2.98
C GLY A 107 -9.49 3.29 2.30
N PHE A 108 -9.55 1.95 2.25
CA PHE A 108 -8.51 1.09 1.70
C PHE A 108 -9.10 -0.06 0.90
N GLU A 109 -8.47 -0.37 -0.24
CA GLU A 109 -8.87 -1.53 -1.05
C GLU A 109 -7.66 -2.10 -1.78
N TRP A 110 -7.43 -3.41 -1.66
CA TRP A 110 -6.49 -4.11 -2.52
C TRP A 110 -7.00 -4.17 -3.97
N VAL A 111 -6.12 -3.86 -4.92
CA VAL A 111 -6.37 -4.06 -6.35
C VAL A 111 -5.72 -5.36 -6.81
N ASN A 112 -4.44 -5.53 -6.47
CA ASN A 112 -3.69 -6.75 -6.68
C ASN A 112 -2.72 -6.95 -5.52
N CYS A 113 -2.81 -8.10 -4.85
CA CYS A 113 -1.91 -8.50 -3.76
C CYS A 113 -1.62 -10.01 -3.77
N THR A 114 -2.01 -10.71 -4.83
CA THR A 114 -1.92 -12.16 -4.94
C THR A 114 -0.87 -12.64 -5.93
N ASP A 115 -0.30 -11.73 -6.70
CA ASP A 115 0.74 -12.03 -7.68
C ASP A 115 2.11 -12.08 -6.97
N SER A 116 2.39 -13.22 -6.37
CA SER A 116 3.63 -13.44 -5.63
C SER A 116 4.86 -13.61 -6.53
N GLU A 117 4.66 -13.93 -7.82
CA GLU A 117 5.76 -14.13 -8.77
C GLU A 117 6.39 -12.80 -9.19
N GLU A 118 5.58 -11.75 -9.31
CA GLU A 118 6.05 -10.42 -9.68
C GLU A 118 6.45 -9.55 -8.47
N SER A 119 6.15 -9.96 -7.22
CA SER A 119 6.37 -9.17 -6.00
C SER A 119 5.82 -7.74 -6.06
N ILE A 120 4.76 -7.54 -6.87
CA ILE A 120 4.07 -6.26 -7.03
C ILE A 120 2.77 -6.29 -6.26
N VAL A 121 2.54 -5.24 -5.47
CA VAL A 121 1.24 -5.03 -4.81
C VAL A 121 0.64 -3.69 -5.24
N VAL A 122 -0.67 -3.69 -5.42
CA VAL A 122 -1.44 -2.52 -5.86
C VAL A 122 -2.63 -2.32 -4.94
N PHE A 123 -2.83 -1.09 -4.48
CA PHE A 123 -3.97 -0.76 -3.63
C PHE A 123 -4.45 0.68 -3.84
N LEU A 124 -5.64 0.95 -3.34
CA LEU A 124 -6.27 2.26 -3.35
C LEU A 124 -6.34 2.83 -1.94
N ARG A 125 -6.14 4.14 -1.86
CA ARG A 125 -6.52 4.95 -0.70
C ARG A 125 -7.63 5.90 -1.12
N ARG A 126 -8.62 6.04 -0.26
CA ARG A 126 -9.85 6.74 -0.62
C ARG A 126 -10.33 7.67 0.48
N THR A 127 -11.10 8.68 0.06
CA THR A 127 -12.05 9.38 0.92
C THR A 127 -13.47 9.11 0.42
N LYS A 128 -14.47 9.79 0.99
CA LYS A 128 -15.85 9.78 0.49
C LYS A 128 -16.00 10.44 -0.88
N LYS A 129 -14.97 11.19 -1.33
CA LYS A 129 -14.94 11.86 -2.63
C LYS A 129 -14.11 11.05 -3.62
N LYS A 130 -14.74 10.72 -4.74
CA LYS A 130 -14.14 9.87 -5.78
C LYS A 130 -12.85 10.47 -6.37
N GLU A 131 -12.81 11.78 -6.51
CA GLU A 131 -11.67 12.55 -7.04
C GLU A 131 -10.46 12.60 -6.10
N GLU A 132 -10.63 12.28 -4.83
CA GLU A 132 -9.55 12.20 -3.84
C GLU A 132 -8.94 10.79 -3.75
N THR A 133 -9.33 9.86 -4.65
CA THR A 133 -8.75 8.51 -4.69
C THR A 133 -7.30 8.58 -5.13
N LEU A 134 -6.44 7.83 -4.44
CA LEU A 134 -5.06 7.56 -4.83
C LEU A 134 -4.91 6.08 -5.23
N LEU A 135 -4.12 5.83 -6.27
CA LEU A 135 -3.67 4.51 -6.66
C LEU A 135 -2.19 4.38 -6.28
N ILE A 136 -1.86 3.35 -5.52
CA ILE A 136 -0.50 3.05 -5.07
C ILE A 136 -0.03 1.75 -5.72
N VAL A 137 1.16 1.77 -6.30
CA VAL A 137 1.82 0.61 -6.91
C VAL A 137 3.18 0.44 -6.26
N CYS A 138 3.43 -0.72 -5.68
CA CYS A 138 4.69 -1.05 -5.01
C CYS A 138 5.32 -2.25 -5.72
N ASN A 139 6.57 -2.13 -6.11
CA ASN A 139 7.41 -3.20 -6.62
C ASN A 139 8.53 -3.48 -5.63
N PHE A 140 8.53 -4.69 -5.07
CA PHE A 140 9.56 -5.14 -4.12
C PHE A 140 10.60 -6.06 -4.78
N ASP A 141 10.55 -6.20 -6.12
CA ASP A 141 11.55 -6.92 -6.90
C ASP A 141 12.52 -5.94 -7.60
N THR A 142 13.63 -6.49 -8.06
CA THR A 142 14.67 -5.80 -8.84
C THR A 142 14.36 -5.74 -10.34
N VAL A 143 13.20 -6.25 -10.77
CA VAL A 143 12.78 -6.30 -12.17
C VAL A 143 12.07 -5.02 -12.59
N LEU A 144 12.48 -4.45 -13.73
CA LEU A 144 11.82 -3.33 -14.38
C LEU A 144 10.65 -3.83 -15.25
N HIS A 145 9.46 -3.26 -15.08
CA HIS A 145 8.30 -3.53 -15.93
C HIS A 145 7.92 -2.28 -16.73
N GLU A 146 8.30 -2.21 -18.01
CA GLU A 146 8.06 -1.03 -18.84
C GLU A 146 6.60 -0.80 -19.25
N LYS A 147 5.80 -1.86 -19.33
CA LYS A 147 4.41 -1.84 -19.81
C LYS A 147 3.49 -2.61 -18.88
N PHE A 148 3.65 -2.39 -17.58
CA PHE A 148 2.83 -3.05 -16.59
C PHE A 148 1.39 -2.53 -16.64
N ARG A 149 0.43 -3.46 -16.73
CA ARG A 149 -0.99 -3.11 -16.78
C ARG A 149 -1.60 -3.25 -15.39
N VAL A 150 -2.27 -2.20 -14.94
CA VAL A 150 -2.93 -2.11 -13.63
C VAL A 150 -4.41 -1.83 -13.82
N GLY A 151 -5.27 -2.61 -13.16
CA GLY A 151 -6.70 -2.34 -13.09
C GLY A 151 -6.99 -1.09 -12.27
N VAL A 152 -7.93 -0.26 -12.73
CA VAL A 152 -8.24 1.02 -12.09
C VAL A 152 -9.70 1.15 -11.69
N PRO A 153 -10.00 1.92 -10.62
CA PRO A 153 -11.35 1.96 -10.01
C PRO A 153 -12.43 2.60 -10.90
N PHE A 154 -12.04 3.40 -11.89
CA PHE A 154 -12.97 4.08 -12.82
C PHE A 154 -12.23 4.59 -14.06
N ALA A 155 -13.01 4.85 -15.12
CA ALA A 155 -12.49 5.55 -16.30
C ALA A 155 -12.02 6.96 -15.91
N GLY A 156 -10.75 7.28 -16.22
CA GLY A 156 -10.17 8.53 -15.75
C GLY A 156 -8.76 8.80 -16.25
N LYS A 157 -8.16 9.86 -15.69
CA LYS A 157 -6.75 10.20 -15.86
C LYS A 157 -6.01 9.94 -14.56
N TYR A 158 -4.86 9.31 -14.67
CA TYR A 158 -3.99 8.89 -13.59
C TYR A 158 -2.64 9.61 -13.74
N LYS A 159 -2.32 10.48 -12.78
CA LYS A 159 -1.09 11.28 -12.78
C LYS A 159 -0.20 10.84 -11.63
N GLU A 160 1.02 10.42 -11.93
CA GLU A 160 2.03 10.16 -10.91
C GLU A 160 2.38 11.46 -10.17
N ILE A 161 2.35 11.39 -8.84
CA ILE A 161 2.69 12.50 -7.94
C ILE A 161 3.89 12.19 -7.07
N SER A 162 4.25 10.91 -6.96
CA SER A 162 5.46 10.45 -6.28
C SER A 162 5.93 9.15 -6.90
N ASN A 163 7.25 9.00 -6.97
CA ASN A 163 7.93 7.78 -7.36
C ASN A 163 9.26 7.71 -6.62
N SER A 164 9.47 6.67 -5.83
CA SER A 164 10.69 6.51 -5.04
C SER A 164 11.95 6.28 -5.89
N ASP A 165 11.79 5.97 -7.19
CA ASP A 165 12.89 5.85 -8.17
C ASP A 165 13.21 7.19 -8.90
N ALA A 166 12.63 8.32 -8.46
CA ALA A 166 12.99 9.61 -9.03
C ALA A 166 14.45 9.98 -8.73
N GLU A 167 15.14 10.64 -9.69
CA GLU A 167 16.54 11.06 -9.55
C GLU A 167 16.77 11.95 -8.33
N SER A 168 15.78 12.79 -7.99
CA SER A 168 15.84 13.65 -6.80
C SER A 168 15.98 12.89 -5.49
N TYR A 169 15.59 11.62 -5.47
CA TYR A 169 15.68 10.73 -4.30
C TYR A 169 16.80 9.69 -4.42
N GLY A 170 17.66 9.80 -5.45
CA GLY A 170 18.73 8.85 -5.71
C GLY A 170 18.30 7.59 -6.45
N GLY A 171 17.17 7.64 -7.16
CA GLY A 171 16.75 6.62 -8.10
C GLY A 171 17.28 6.88 -9.52
N GLU A 172 16.93 6.02 -10.45
CA GLU A 172 17.36 6.09 -11.85
C GLU A 172 16.39 6.87 -12.75
N GLY A 173 15.35 7.49 -12.19
CA GLY A 173 14.42 8.35 -12.92
C GLY A 173 13.41 7.61 -13.79
N ARG A 174 13.13 6.32 -13.54
CA ARG A 174 12.13 5.52 -14.27
C ARG A 174 10.71 5.89 -13.82
N THR A 175 10.26 7.07 -14.21
CA THR A 175 9.00 7.69 -13.77
C THR A 175 7.94 7.71 -14.87
N ASN A 176 6.68 8.04 -14.52
CA ASN A 176 5.57 8.23 -15.45
C ASN A 176 5.17 9.71 -15.54
N PRO A 177 5.97 10.57 -16.21
CA PRO A 177 5.80 12.03 -16.16
C PRO A 177 4.50 12.52 -16.82
N ARG A 178 3.93 11.73 -17.73
CA ARG A 178 2.68 12.05 -18.42
C ARG A 178 1.51 11.32 -17.78
N ALA A 179 0.41 12.03 -17.52
CA ALA A 179 -0.82 11.42 -17.06
C ALA A 179 -1.29 10.32 -18.01
N LYS A 180 -1.65 9.18 -17.46
CA LYS A 180 -2.16 8.01 -18.21
C LYS A 180 -3.68 8.07 -18.24
N SER A 181 -4.27 7.97 -19.43
CA SER A 181 -5.72 7.79 -19.57
C SER A 181 -6.06 6.31 -19.51
N SER A 182 -7.09 5.95 -18.75
CA SER A 182 -7.58 4.58 -18.70
C SER A 182 -8.12 4.12 -20.05
N LYS A 183 -8.04 2.83 -20.29
CA LYS A 183 -8.59 2.15 -21.48
C LYS A 183 -9.56 1.07 -21.02
N LYS A 184 -10.58 0.78 -21.83
CA LYS A 184 -11.47 -0.36 -21.67
C LYS A 184 -10.71 -1.66 -21.97
N ALA A 185 -9.93 -2.10 -21.01
CA ALA A 185 -9.17 -3.33 -21.07
C ALA A 185 -9.16 -3.90 -19.64
N GLU A 186 -9.81 -5.03 -19.46
CA GLU A 186 -9.98 -5.68 -18.16
C GLU A 186 -8.62 -6.10 -17.58
N LYS A 187 -8.40 -5.80 -16.31
CA LYS A 187 -7.27 -6.25 -15.50
C LYS A 187 -7.64 -6.13 -14.02
N ASP A 188 -7.17 -7.07 -13.21
CA ASP A 188 -7.38 -7.10 -11.76
C ASP A 188 -8.88 -6.98 -11.40
N GLU A 189 -9.74 -7.76 -12.08
CA GLU A 189 -11.21 -7.77 -11.93
C GLU A 189 -11.88 -6.40 -12.18
N ARG A 190 -11.21 -5.49 -12.91
CA ARG A 190 -11.70 -4.14 -13.23
C ARG A 190 -11.85 -3.94 -14.74
N PRO A 191 -12.94 -3.29 -15.18
CA PRO A 191 -13.21 -3.10 -16.62
C PRO A 191 -12.27 -2.10 -17.28
N ASP A 192 -11.62 -1.24 -16.51
CA ASP A 192 -10.69 -0.21 -16.98
C ASP A 192 -9.30 -0.47 -16.42
N SER A 193 -8.28 -0.19 -17.23
CA SER A 193 -6.87 -0.30 -16.82
C SER A 193 -6.02 0.82 -17.39
N ILE A 194 -4.85 1.03 -16.77
CA ILE A 194 -3.77 1.88 -17.29
C ILE A 194 -2.51 1.04 -17.54
N GLU A 195 -1.62 1.56 -18.39
CA GLU A 195 -0.31 0.97 -18.65
C GLU A 195 0.78 1.94 -18.20
N ILE A 196 1.63 1.49 -17.30
CA ILE A 196 2.66 2.29 -16.63
C ILE A 196 4.02 1.60 -16.68
N THR A 197 5.08 2.38 -16.47
CA THR A 197 6.40 1.86 -16.11
C THR A 197 6.45 1.67 -14.60
N VAL A 198 6.87 0.48 -14.16
CA VAL A 198 7.06 0.14 -12.75
C VAL A 198 8.54 -0.11 -12.51
N ALA A 199 9.19 0.82 -11.82
CA ALA A 199 10.61 0.74 -11.53
C ALA A 199 10.93 -0.38 -10.51
N PRO A 200 12.14 -0.92 -10.51
CA PRO A 200 12.60 -1.83 -9.47
C PRO A 200 12.57 -1.19 -8.07
N LEU A 201 12.31 -1.98 -7.03
CA LEU A 201 12.41 -1.55 -5.63
C LEU A 201 11.76 -0.19 -5.38
N SER A 202 10.51 -0.01 -5.86
CA SER A 202 9.89 1.31 -5.89
C SER A 202 8.44 1.33 -5.43
N VAL A 203 8.02 2.52 -4.98
CA VAL A 203 6.64 2.85 -4.68
C VAL A 203 6.22 4.09 -5.47
N MET A 204 5.13 3.96 -6.19
CA MET A 204 4.55 5.03 -7.01
C MET A 204 3.16 5.38 -6.49
N ILE A 205 2.85 6.66 -6.44
CA ILE A 205 1.55 7.20 -6.02
C ILE A 205 0.96 7.99 -7.17
N PHE A 206 -0.28 7.66 -7.54
CA PHE A 206 -1.02 8.35 -8.60
C PHE A 206 -2.28 9.00 -8.04
N THR A 207 -2.55 10.24 -8.45
CA THR A 207 -3.88 10.83 -8.33
C THR A 207 -4.81 10.29 -9.40
N CYS A 208 -6.09 10.12 -9.06
CA CYS A 208 -7.10 9.53 -9.92
C CYS A 208 -8.19 10.58 -10.23
N THR A 209 -8.21 11.14 -11.42
CA THR A 209 -9.23 12.09 -11.85
C THR A 209 -10.27 11.41 -12.72
N PRO A 210 -11.53 11.22 -12.25
CA PRO A 210 -12.58 10.63 -13.05
C PRO A 210 -12.86 11.41 -14.33
N VAL A 211 -13.20 10.71 -15.41
CA VAL A 211 -13.81 11.36 -16.58
C VAL A 211 -15.31 11.52 -16.27
N GLU A 212 -15.83 12.74 -16.36
CA GLU A 212 -17.25 12.97 -16.29
C GLU A 212 -17.96 12.23 -17.42
N GLU A 213 -18.83 11.28 -17.09
CA GLU A 213 -19.74 10.69 -18.07
C GLU A 213 -20.68 11.80 -18.54
N LYS A 214 -20.51 12.24 -19.78
CA LYS A 214 -21.52 13.09 -20.44
C LYS A 214 -22.81 12.28 -20.46
N VAL A 215 -23.74 12.64 -19.58
CA VAL A 215 -25.10 12.12 -19.61
C VAL A 215 -25.68 12.49 -20.96
N VAL A 216 -25.61 11.58 -21.92
CA VAL A 216 -26.32 11.71 -23.18
C VAL A 216 -27.81 11.61 -22.82
N LYS A 217 -28.45 12.75 -22.57
CA LYS A 217 -29.90 12.82 -22.54
C LYS A 217 -30.38 12.32 -23.90
N LYS A 218 -30.80 11.04 -23.97
CA LYS A 218 -31.58 10.56 -25.09
C LYS A 218 -32.84 11.42 -25.15
N ALA A 219 -32.87 12.37 -26.07
CA ALA A 219 -34.07 13.06 -26.43
C ALA A 219 -35.04 12.02 -26.98
N SER A 220 -35.97 11.60 -26.15
CA SER A 220 -37.13 10.83 -26.61
C SER A 220 -38.00 11.76 -27.43
N GLY A 221 -37.72 11.84 -28.72
CA GLY A 221 -38.60 12.48 -29.69
C GLY A 221 -39.90 11.64 -29.83
N ALA A 222 -40.85 11.86 -28.95
CA ALA A 222 -42.21 11.39 -29.15
C ALA A 222 -42.84 12.25 -30.22
N LYS A 223 -42.93 11.77 -31.46
CA LYS A 223 -43.85 12.28 -32.48
C LYS A 223 -45.26 11.96 -32.04
N THR A 224 -45.98 12.96 -31.56
CA THR A 224 -47.42 12.93 -31.39
C THR A 224 -48.07 12.96 -32.76
N THR A 225 -48.59 11.81 -33.21
CA THR A 225 -49.59 11.77 -34.28
C THR A 225 -50.96 11.81 -33.60
N ALA A 226 -51.66 12.93 -33.80
CA ALA A 226 -53.05 13.08 -33.42
C ALA A 226 -53.95 12.17 -34.27
N ALA A 227 -54.73 11.31 -33.64
CA ALA A 227 -55.86 10.65 -34.25
C ALA A 227 -57.09 10.88 -33.38
N LYS A 228 -58.13 11.35 -34.05
CA LYS A 228 -59.45 11.79 -33.56
C LYS A 228 -60.27 10.64 -32.90
N THR A 229 -60.89 11.02 -31.79
CA THR A 229 -62.25 10.75 -31.32
C THR A 229 -63.06 9.62 -31.93
N THR A 230 -63.52 8.67 -31.10
CA THR A 230 -64.99 8.40 -30.99
C THR A 230 -65.30 7.83 -29.61
N ALA A 231 -66.37 8.39 -29.02
CA ALA A 231 -66.90 8.02 -27.73
C ALA A 231 -67.82 6.79 -27.83
N ALA A 232 -67.76 5.90 -26.87
CA ALA A 232 -68.90 5.02 -26.56
C ALA A 232 -68.90 4.74 -25.05
N LYS A 233 -70.08 4.94 -24.49
CA LYS A 233 -70.50 4.77 -23.11
C LYS A 233 -70.55 3.30 -22.67
N THR A 234 -70.49 3.12 -21.39
CA THR A 234 -71.39 2.42 -20.45
C THR A 234 -70.79 1.27 -19.65
N ALA A 235 -71.08 1.39 -18.34
CA ALA A 235 -71.38 0.37 -17.31
C ALA A 235 -70.18 -0.43 -16.79
N GLY A 236 -69.73 -0.27 -15.61
CA GLY A 236 -70.30 -0.44 -14.31
C GLY A 236 -70.52 -1.88 -13.91
N VAL A 237 -69.64 -2.47 -13.07
CA VAL A 237 -70.08 -3.48 -12.06
C VAL A 237 -68.97 -3.66 -11.01
N LYS A 238 -69.46 -3.85 -9.79
CA LYS A 238 -68.83 -3.92 -8.48
C LYS A 238 -67.87 -5.10 -8.25
N ALA A 239 -66.93 -4.85 -7.39
CA ALA A 239 -66.50 -5.59 -6.20
C ALA A 239 -66.41 -7.12 -6.21
N ALA A 240 -65.28 -7.64 -5.84
CA ALA A 240 -65.14 -8.63 -4.75
C ALA A 240 -63.66 -8.78 -4.36
N GLY A 241 -63.41 -8.61 -3.09
CA GLY A 241 -62.12 -8.89 -2.50
C GLY A 241 -61.91 -10.38 -2.25
N THR A 242 -60.68 -10.78 -2.27
CA THR A 242 -60.25 -12.00 -1.61
C THR A 242 -58.85 -11.85 -1.02
N LYS A 243 -58.79 -12.02 0.29
CA LYS A 243 -57.57 -12.23 1.08
C LYS A 243 -57.01 -13.63 0.76
N ALA A 244 -55.71 -13.74 0.57
CA ALA A 244 -54.95 -14.99 0.77
C ALA A 244 -53.52 -14.60 1.15
N ALA A 245 -53.22 -14.70 2.40
CA ALA A 245 -52.54 -15.81 3.06
C ALA A 245 -51.02 -15.87 2.80
N VAL A 246 -50.30 -15.32 3.78
CA VAL A 246 -48.87 -15.50 4.04
C VAL A 246 -48.55 -16.98 4.24
N LYS A 247 -47.65 -17.55 3.46
CA LYS A 247 -46.97 -18.80 3.78
C LYS A 247 -45.51 -18.53 4.10
N LYS A 248 -45.17 -18.65 5.38
CA LYS A 248 -43.80 -18.85 5.89
C LYS A 248 -43.29 -20.22 5.41
N ALA A 249 -42.08 -20.26 4.89
CA ALA A 249 -41.33 -21.50 4.72
C ALA A 249 -40.11 -21.48 5.67
N PRO A 250 -39.65 -22.64 6.16
CA PRO A 250 -38.92 -22.75 7.40
C PRO A 250 -37.38 -22.64 7.22
N ALA A 251 -36.77 -22.15 8.28
CA ALA A 251 -35.33 -22.14 8.49
C ALA A 251 -34.76 -23.57 8.56
N LYS A 252 -33.74 -23.87 7.75
CA LYS A 252 -32.86 -25.02 7.96
C LYS A 252 -31.64 -24.57 8.76
N LYS A 253 -31.56 -24.99 10.01
CA LYS A 253 -30.34 -25.06 10.81
C LYS A 253 -29.48 -26.19 10.25
N THR A 254 -28.23 -25.90 9.98
CA THR A 254 -27.19 -26.94 9.97
C THR A 254 -25.98 -26.38 10.70
N ALA A 255 -25.81 -26.86 11.90
CA ALA A 255 -24.57 -26.75 12.66
C ALA A 255 -23.63 -27.85 12.18
N VAL A 256 -22.35 -27.53 11.98
CA VAL A 256 -21.24 -28.44 12.30
C VAL A 256 -20.03 -27.61 12.69
N THR A 257 -19.84 -27.49 13.97
CA THR A 257 -18.57 -27.15 14.61
C THR A 257 -17.67 -28.39 14.52
N LYS A 258 -16.50 -28.24 13.94
CA LYS A 258 -15.36 -29.13 14.22
C LYS A 258 -14.18 -28.26 14.63
N ALA A 259 -13.99 -28.22 15.94
CA ALA A 259 -12.74 -27.80 16.55
C ALA A 259 -11.66 -28.82 16.19
N VAL A 260 -10.55 -28.32 15.65
CA VAL A 260 -9.32 -29.10 15.54
C VAL A 260 -8.46 -28.70 16.74
N GLU A 261 -8.35 -29.59 17.71
CA GLU A 261 -7.35 -29.53 18.77
C GLU A 261 -5.97 -29.77 18.13
N VAL A 262 -5.13 -28.74 18.18
CA VAL A 262 -3.68 -28.90 17.95
C VAL A 262 -3.07 -29.16 19.31
N LYS A 263 -2.64 -30.40 19.55
CA LYS A 263 -1.76 -30.77 20.65
C LYS A 263 -0.40 -30.10 20.44
N ALA A 264 -0.04 -29.21 21.35
CA ALA A 264 1.31 -28.74 21.49
C ALA A 264 2.12 -29.83 22.20
N GLU A 265 3.03 -30.47 21.50
CA GLU A 265 4.11 -31.23 22.10
C GLU A 265 5.20 -30.24 22.53
N ALA A 266 5.38 -30.13 23.85
CA ALA A 266 6.49 -29.40 24.44
C ALA A 266 7.74 -30.29 24.36
N GLU A 267 8.62 -30.03 23.38
CA GLU A 267 9.98 -30.49 23.44
C GLU A 267 10.83 -29.57 24.33
N THR A 268 11.39 -30.13 25.36
CA THR A 268 12.38 -29.52 26.24
C THR A 268 13.63 -29.18 25.44
N ILE A 269 13.91 -27.87 25.27
CA ILE A 269 15.19 -27.41 24.73
C ILE A 269 16.19 -27.33 25.87
N GLU A 270 17.15 -28.26 25.88
CA GLU A 270 18.34 -28.19 26.69
C GLU A 270 19.23 -26.99 26.28
N ASP A 271 19.71 -26.28 27.27
CA ASP A 271 20.58 -25.11 27.23
C ASP A 271 21.80 -25.31 26.28
N LYS A 272 21.77 -24.64 25.11
CA LYS A 272 23.00 -24.31 24.37
C LYS A 272 23.34 -22.85 24.67
N LYS A 273 24.40 -22.63 25.46
CA LYS A 273 25.01 -21.29 25.65
C LYS A 273 25.32 -20.65 24.29
N PRO A 274 24.95 -19.41 24.05
CA PRO A 274 25.24 -18.74 22.78
C PRO A 274 26.74 -18.54 22.55
N GLU A 275 27.18 -18.68 21.30
CA GLU A 275 28.60 -18.57 20.88
C GLU A 275 29.26 -17.23 21.25
N ALA A 276 28.47 -16.19 21.48
CA ALA A 276 28.95 -14.89 21.94
C ALA A 276 29.70 -14.95 23.30
N GLN A 277 29.33 -15.85 24.22
CA GLN A 277 30.05 -16.00 25.50
C GLN A 277 31.42 -16.67 25.34
N LYS A 278 31.59 -17.54 24.34
CA LYS A 278 32.90 -18.14 24.04
C LYS A 278 33.91 -17.14 23.47
N MET A 279 33.46 -16.16 22.68
CA MET A 279 34.34 -15.12 22.15
C MET A 279 34.85 -14.15 23.22
N VAL A 280 34.06 -13.87 24.25
CA VAL A 280 34.47 -12.99 25.37
C VAL A 280 35.52 -13.68 26.25
N GLU A 281 35.36 -14.98 26.53
CA GLU A 281 36.35 -15.74 27.29
C GLU A 281 37.71 -15.87 26.56
N VAL A 282 37.71 -16.07 25.24
CA VAL A 282 38.93 -16.15 24.43
C VAL A 282 39.67 -14.81 24.36
N LYS A 283 38.98 -13.67 24.32
CA LYS A 283 39.61 -12.33 24.38
C LYS A 283 40.22 -12.04 25.74
N ALA A 284 39.55 -12.41 26.84
CA ALA A 284 40.07 -12.20 28.18
C ALA A 284 41.31 -13.07 28.51
N GLU A 285 41.46 -14.23 27.87
CA GLU A 285 42.67 -15.04 27.97
C GLU A 285 43.84 -14.50 27.11
N ALA A 286 43.55 -13.92 25.94
CA ALA A 286 44.56 -13.32 25.09
C ALA A 286 45.21 -12.07 25.73
N GLU A 287 44.41 -11.19 26.35
CA GLU A 287 44.95 -10.02 27.09
C GLU A 287 45.82 -10.39 28.28
N LYS A 288 45.54 -11.51 28.99
CA LYS A 288 46.38 -12.00 30.09
C LYS A 288 47.71 -12.57 29.67
N ILE A 289 47.89 -12.88 28.38
CA ILE A 289 49.15 -13.42 27.83
C ILE A 289 50.08 -12.28 27.37
N GLU A 290 49.54 -11.14 26.95
CA GLU A 290 50.31 -9.95 26.57
C GLU A 290 50.90 -9.21 27.77
N ASP A 291 50.25 -9.19 28.92
CA ASP A 291 50.77 -8.59 30.17
C ASP A 291 51.88 -9.42 30.89
N ARG A 292 52.29 -10.57 30.34
CA ARG A 292 53.34 -11.43 30.91
C ARG A 292 54.62 -11.48 30.06
N LYS A 293 54.73 -10.64 29.06
CA LYS A 293 55.99 -10.43 28.29
C LYS A 293 56.59 -9.06 28.55
#